data_c7cd904785590d6b682b4460af4ea844
#
_entry.id   c7cd904785590d6b682b4460af4ea844
#
_cell.length_a   1.000
_cell.length_b   1.000
_cell.length_c   1.000
_cell.angle_alpha   90.00
_cell.angle_beta   90.00
_cell.angle_gamma   90.00
#
_symmetry.space_group_name_H-M   'P 1'
#
loop_
_entity.id
_entity.type
_entity.pdbx_description
1 polymer ?
#
loop_
_entity_poly.entity_id
_entity_poly.type
_entity_poly.pdbx_seq_one_letter_code
_entity_poly.pdbx_strand_id
1 'polypeptide(L)'
;MEIHFKKGVYKLNEQSNFDFQLNRVVMWDGGDLEEIKAVGPKIRTSEDWKRELIALGDKAVSEGRTENAIAYYRMSEFFMYDGDPDKKAYYVKATEMFYTYYKPVFDSGEVVRYEVPYEDIVLPVMMAKAKGEEKDVILLHGGNDSYFEEFFIPMLYLAEHGFTTYLFEGPGQGGVMRVQGKHFTHEWERPVKAVLDYFHLDDVTIVGASLGGMLAPRAAVFEKRIKRVIAWSVFPNFRDVILSASSPADGRRMKLAKWLLDHNCRGIINAVFGRQAKKDEMIRWGLEHGKYAYEAEDAFGYAQKMNRFQMMDIADKITQDVLIVGANKDHFIPYTMVGEEINALKNVRSLTFRLFTDKEDACNHCNCGNVKLTFDTFMNWIIQMKEGGR
;
A
#
# COMPACT_ATOMS: atom_id res chain seq x y z
N MET A 1 2.43 -20.66 -14.75
CA MET A 1 3.39 -20.57 -13.58
C MET A 1 2.70 -21.11 -12.35
N GLU A 2 3.36 -21.91 -11.51
CA GLU A 2 2.78 -22.35 -10.23
C GLU A 2 2.86 -21.22 -9.20
N ILE A 3 1.72 -20.89 -8.58
CA ILE A 3 1.63 -19.78 -7.63
C ILE A 3 1.82 -20.28 -6.21
N HIS A 4 2.87 -19.82 -5.57
CA HIS A 4 3.18 -20.17 -4.19
C HIS A 4 3.18 -18.91 -3.32
N PHE A 5 2.43 -18.96 -2.21
CA PHE A 5 2.47 -17.93 -1.18
C PHE A 5 3.27 -18.41 0.02
N LYS A 6 4.21 -17.62 0.47
CA LYS A 6 4.89 -17.84 1.74
C LYS A 6 3.94 -17.52 2.90
N LYS A 7 4.15 -18.19 4.04
CA LYS A 7 3.36 -17.99 5.26
C LYS A 7 4.27 -17.90 6.48
N GLY A 8 4.00 -16.95 7.35
CA GLY A 8 4.69 -16.77 8.62
C GLY A 8 5.01 -15.31 8.91
N VAL A 9 5.20 -15.02 10.19
CA VAL A 9 5.67 -13.71 10.70
C VAL A 9 6.91 -13.97 11.56
N TYR A 10 7.99 -13.27 11.27
CA TYR A 10 9.29 -13.49 11.88
C TYR A 10 9.77 -12.24 12.61
N LYS A 11 10.49 -12.44 13.72
CA LYS A 11 11.24 -11.37 14.37
C LYS A 11 12.61 -11.25 13.70
N LEU A 12 12.76 -10.22 12.87
CA LEU A 12 13.92 -10.02 12.00
C LEU A 12 14.74 -8.78 12.40
N ASN A 13 14.13 -7.82 13.12
CA ASN A 13 14.80 -6.63 13.60
C ASN A 13 14.16 -6.11 14.90
N GLU A 14 14.89 -5.33 15.69
CA GLU A 14 14.37 -4.73 16.93
C GLU A 14 13.50 -3.50 16.65
N GLN A 15 13.80 -2.76 15.59
CA GLN A 15 13.01 -1.62 15.17
C GLN A 15 11.81 -2.08 14.34
N SER A 16 10.58 -1.73 14.78
CA SER A 16 9.33 -2.30 14.26
C SER A 16 9.12 -2.08 12.76
N ASN A 17 9.53 -0.92 12.22
CA ASN A 17 9.36 -0.66 10.80
C ASN A 17 10.36 -1.47 9.95
N PHE A 18 11.62 -1.57 10.37
CA PHE A 18 12.57 -2.48 9.71
C PHE A 18 12.11 -3.93 9.80
N ASP A 19 11.64 -4.37 10.97
CA ASP A 19 11.11 -5.72 11.20
C ASP A 19 9.97 -6.04 10.21
N PHE A 20 9.01 -5.13 10.09
CA PHE A 20 7.89 -5.28 9.16
C PHE A 20 8.36 -5.30 7.70
N GLN A 21 9.21 -4.35 7.28
CA GLN A 21 9.66 -4.28 5.89
C GLN A 21 10.52 -5.49 5.50
N LEU A 22 11.30 -6.06 6.43
CA LEU A 22 12.01 -7.32 6.20
C LEU A 22 11.07 -8.52 6.04
N ASN A 23 9.98 -8.58 6.81
CA ASN A 23 8.92 -9.55 6.56
C ASN A 23 8.27 -9.35 5.19
N ARG A 24 8.05 -8.11 4.75
CA ARG A 24 7.53 -7.78 3.42
C ARG A 24 8.47 -8.28 2.32
N VAL A 25 9.78 -8.05 2.43
CA VAL A 25 10.78 -8.59 1.48
C VAL A 25 10.62 -10.11 1.30
N VAL A 26 10.41 -10.84 2.40
CA VAL A 26 10.27 -12.30 2.36
C VAL A 26 8.90 -12.73 1.83
N MET A 27 7.81 -12.09 2.31
CA MET A 27 6.45 -12.57 2.08
C MET A 27 5.84 -12.11 0.75
N TRP A 28 6.19 -10.91 0.31
CA TRP A 28 5.62 -10.30 -0.90
C TRP A 28 6.57 -10.31 -2.08
N ASP A 29 7.86 -10.06 -1.83
CA ASP A 29 8.81 -9.77 -2.88
C ASP A 29 9.65 -10.96 -3.33
N GLY A 30 9.59 -12.07 -2.62
CA GLY A 30 10.36 -13.28 -2.99
C GLY A 30 11.75 -13.35 -2.36
N GLY A 31 12.09 -12.51 -1.38
CA GLY A 31 13.36 -12.58 -0.66
C GLY A 31 13.56 -13.90 0.08
N ASP A 32 14.80 -14.32 0.24
CA ASP A 32 15.16 -15.53 1.00
C ASP A 32 15.13 -15.26 2.51
N LEU A 33 14.43 -16.13 3.26
CA LEU A 33 14.25 -15.93 4.70
C LEU A 33 15.57 -16.06 5.48
N GLU A 34 16.44 -17.00 5.12
CA GLU A 34 17.68 -17.21 5.88
C GLU A 34 18.70 -16.08 5.61
N GLU A 35 18.74 -15.54 4.39
CA GLU A 35 19.52 -14.35 4.09
C GLU A 35 19.01 -13.14 4.86
N ILE A 36 17.71 -12.92 4.91
CA ILE A 36 17.11 -11.81 5.67
C ILE A 36 17.32 -11.98 7.18
N LYS A 37 17.23 -13.19 7.75
CA LYS A 37 17.60 -13.47 9.15
C LYS A 37 19.06 -13.12 9.45
N ALA A 38 19.97 -13.36 8.50
CA ALA A 38 21.39 -13.10 8.66
C ALA A 38 21.75 -11.61 8.63
N VAL A 39 21.01 -10.78 7.86
CA VAL A 39 21.29 -9.34 7.73
C VAL A 39 20.39 -8.49 8.63
N GLY A 40 19.16 -8.90 8.90
CA GLY A 40 18.20 -8.14 9.68
C GLY A 40 18.74 -7.56 10.99
N PRO A 41 19.42 -8.33 11.86
CA PRO A 41 20.01 -7.81 13.10
C PRO A 41 21.14 -6.77 12.91
N LYS A 42 21.71 -6.65 11.70
CA LYS A 42 22.77 -5.69 11.37
C LYS A 42 22.21 -4.32 10.98
N ILE A 43 20.93 -4.26 10.59
CA ILE A 43 20.28 -3.05 10.12
C ILE A 43 19.84 -2.22 11.31
N ARG A 44 20.43 -1.04 11.47
CA ARG A 44 20.12 -0.07 12.52
C ARG A 44 19.73 1.29 11.98
N THR A 45 20.17 1.59 10.74
CA THR A 45 19.95 2.85 10.04
C THR A 45 19.44 2.61 8.63
N SER A 46 18.91 3.65 7.99
CA SER A 46 18.54 3.61 6.57
C SER A 46 19.74 3.32 5.66
N GLU A 47 20.93 3.76 6.05
CA GLU A 47 22.17 3.46 5.32
C GLU A 47 22.58 1.99 5.45
N ASP A 48 22.40 1.37 6.63
CA ASP A 48 22.59 -0.08 6.79
C ASP A 48 21.59 -0.85 5.93
N TRP A 49 20.32 -0.41 5.91
CA TRP A 49 19.27 -0.99 5.07
C TRP A 49 19.67 -0.99 3.58
N LYS A 50 20.04 0.17 3.06
CA LYS A 50 20.53 0.34 1.70
C LYS A 50 21.68 -0.61 1.40
N ARG A 51 22.73 -0.56 2.22
CA ARG A 51 23.97 -1.35 2.04
C ARG A 51 23.69 -2.86 2.06
N GLU A 52 23.00 -3.35 3.08
CA GLU A 52 22.76 -4.79 3.25
C GLU A 52 21.86 -5.36 2.14
N LEU A 53 20.80 -4.66 1.74
CA LEU A 53 19.93 -5.15 0.69
C LEU A 53 20.58 -5.05 -0.70
N ILE A 54 21.37 -4.03 -0.99
CA ILE A 54 22.14 -3.99 -2.24
C ILE A 54 23.12 -5.16 -2.30
N ALA A 55 23.86 -5.44 -1.22
CA ALA A 55 24.79 -6.55 -1.16
C ALA A 55 24.11 -7.90 -1.36
N LEU A 56 22.91 -8.10 -0.80
CA LEU A 56 22.10 -9.31 -1.06
C LEU A 56 21.65 -9.38 -2.53
N GLY A 57 21.25 -8.25 -3.12
CA GLY A 57 20.91 -8.17 -4.53
C GLY A 57 22.07 -8.55 -5.45
N ASP A 58 23.25 -8.00 -5.20
CA ASP A 58 24.47 -8.29 -5.99
C ASP A 58 24.87 -9.77 -5.86
N LYS A 59 24.80 -10.32 -4.64
CA LYS A 59 25.02 -11.75 -4.39
C LYS A 59 24.02 -12.60 -5.17
N ALA A 60 22.73 -12.30 -5.09
CA ALA A 60 21.68 -13.03 -5.77
C ALA A 60 21.86 -13.02 -7.29
N VAL A 61 22.26 -11.87 -7.87
CA VAL A 61 22.62 -11.75 -9.29
C VAL A 61 23.79 -12.68 -9.64
N SER A 62 24.87 -12.67 -8.85
CA SER A 62 26.05 -13.53 -9.09
C SER A 62 25.75 -15.02 -9.02
N GLU A 63 24.70 -15.40 -8.28
CA GLU A 63 24.23 -16.78 -8.11
C GLU A 63 23.08 -17.15 -9.08
N GLY A 64 22.67 -16.24 -9.95
CA GLY A 64 21.57 -16.46 -10.91
C GLY A 64 20.16 -16.50 -10.29
N ARG A 65 20.01 -16.04 -9.06
CA ARG A 65 18.73 -15.98 -8.31
C ARG A 65 17.99 -14.67 -8.58
N THR A 66 17.47 -14.53 -9.79
CA THR A 66 16.92 -13.27 -10.30
C THR A 66 15.74 -12.76 -9.47
N GLU A 67 14.83 -13.64 -9.04
CA GLU A 67 13.67 -13.26 -8.23
C GLU A 67 14.09 -12.65 -6.87
N ASN A 68 15.05 -13.29 -6.18
CA ASN A 68 15.61 -12.73 -4.95
C ASN A 68 16.26 -11.35 -5.20
N ALA A 69 17.01 -11.21 -6.30
CA ALA A 69 17.69 -9.96 -6.64
C ALA A 69 16.67 -8.82 -6.88
N ILE A 70 15.55 -9.09 -7.57
CA ILE A 70 14.46 -8.13 -7.76
C ILE A 70 13.93 -7.65 -6.41
N ALA A 71 13.62 -8.59 -5.50
CA ALA A 71 13.13 -8.28 -4.16
C ALA A 71 14.08 -7.37 -3.37
N TYR A 72 15.37 -7.71 -3.36
CA TYR A 72 16.37 -6.97 -2.61
C TYR A 72 16.62 -5.58 -3.19
N TYR A 73 16.76 -5.45 -4.51
CA TYR A 73 16.97 -4.14 -5.14
C TYR A 73 15.75 -3.23 -5.00
N ARG A 74 14.52 -3.76 -5.20
CA ARG A 74 13.29 -2.98 -5.02
C ARG A 74 13.21 -2.41 -3.63
N MET A 75 13.43 -3.25 -2.62
CA MET A 75 13.34 -2.81 -1.24
C MET A 75 14.57 -2.03 -0.75
N SER A 76 15.73 -2.11 -1.44
CA SER A 76 16.91 -1.34 -1.03
C SER A 76 16.65 0.17 -1.08
N GLU A 77 15.86 0.67 -2.03
CA GLU A 77 15.56 2.10 -2.18
C GLU A 77 14.49 2.61 -1.20
N PHE A 78 13.78 1.71 -0.53
CA PHE A 78 12.61 2.06 0.29
C PHE A 78 12.93 3.12 1.36
N PHE A 79 13.99 2.95 2.11
CA PHE A 79 14.43 3.90 3.14
C PHE A 79 15.45 4.95 2.66
N MET A 80 15.80 5.00 1.38
CA MET A 80 16.62 6.07 0.83
C MET A 80 15.87 7.40 0.86
N TYR A 81 16.57 8.47 1.18
CA TYR A 81 16.01 9.82 1.18
C TYR A 81 15.80 10.34 -0.24
N ASP A 82 14.90 11.29 -0.40
CA ASP A 82 14.81 12.06 -1.64
C ASP A 82 16.11 12.81 -1.92
N GLY A 83 16.56 12.74 -3.20
CA GLY A 83 17.85 13.27 -3.61
C GLY A 83 19.02 12.29 -3.48
N ASP A 84 18.84 11.09 -2.86
CA ASP A 84 19.82 10.01 -2.98
C ASP A 84 19.87 9.54 -4.46
N PRO A 85 21.03 9.60 -5.14
CA PRO A 85 21.14 9.24 -6.55
C PRO A 85 20.80 7.77 -6.81
N ASP A 86 20.97 6.91 -5.82
CA ASP A 86 20.69 5.49 -5.92
C ASP A 86 19.20 5.17 -5.81
N LYS A 87 18.39 6.04 -5.21
CA LYS A 87 16.95 5.79 -5.02
C LYS A 87 16.24 5.47 -6.33
N LYS A 88 16.32 6.36 -7.30
CA LYS A 88 15.71 6.14 -8.63
C LYS A 88 16.42 5.03 -9.41
N ALA A 89 17.76 4.94 -9.29
CA ALA A 89 18.55 3.96 -10.03
C ALA A 89 18.18 2.51 -9.62
N TYR A 90 18.07 2.22 -8.32
CA TYR A 90 17.69 0.88 -7.87
C TYR A 90 16.20 0.57 -8.10
N TYR A 91 15.31 1.59 -8.03
CA TYR A 91 13.93 1.42 -8.46
C TYR A 91 13.85 0.96 -9.92
N VAL A 92 14.51 1.68 -10.83
CA VAL A 92 14.52 1.37 -12.27
C VAL A 92 15.17 0.00 -12.51
N LYS A 93 16.33 -0.27 -11.89
CA LYS A 93 17.03 -1.57 -12.00
C LYS A 93 16.10 -2.74 -11.61
N ALA A 94 15.44 -2.64 -10.46
CA ALA A 94 14.53 -3.69 -9.99
C ALA A 94 13.35 -3.88 -10.93
N THR A 95 12.76 -2.80 -11.43
CA THR A 95 11.63 -2.80 -12.36
C THR A 95 12.02 -3.43 -13.71
N GLU A 96 13.16 -3.06 -14.29
CA GLU A 96 13.66 -3.64 -15.54
C GLU A 96 13.95 -5.14 -15.39
N MET A 97 14.55 -5.54 -14.26
CA MET A 97 14.78 -6.97 -13.95
C MET A 97 13.46 -7.71 -13.80
N PHE A 98 12.46 -7.14 -13.15
CA PHE A 98 11.13 -7.72 -13.00
C PHE A 98 10.48 -7.98 -14.37
N TYR A 99 10.42 -6.99 -15.25
CA TYR A 99 9.83 -7.16 -16.57
C TYR A 99 10.62 -8.11 -17.48
N THR A 100 11.93 -8.21 -17.29
CA THR A 100 12.77 -9.20 -17.99
C THR A 100 12.50 -10.62 -17.48
N TYR A 101 12.41 -10.80 -16.17
CA TYR A 101 12.17 -12.11 -15.53
C TYR A 101 10.79 -12.66 -15.87
N TYR A 102 9.75 -11.81 -15.77
CA TYR A 102 8.38 -12.20 -16.08
C TYR A 102 8.00 -12.00 -17.57
N LYS A 103 8.98 -11.71 -18.43
CA LYS A 103 8.72 -11.55 -19.87
C LYS A 103 7.89 -12.67 -20.49
N PRO A 104 8.08 -13.98 -20.17
CA PRO A 104 7.24 -15.03 -20.73
C PRO A 104 5.74 -14.89 -20.39
N VAL A 105 5.39 -14.37 -19.21
CA VAL A 105 4.00 -14.14 -18.78
C VAL A 105 3.37 -12.99 -19.59
N PHE A 106 4.14 -11.94 -19.83
CA PHE A 106 3.69 -10.81 -20.67
C PHE A 106 3.58 -11.20 -22.14
N ASP A 107 4.57 -11.93 -22.68
CA ASP A 107 4.58 -12.38 -24.08
C ASP A 107 3.45 -13.36 -24.39
N SER A 108 3.04 -14.20 -23.42
CA SER A 108 1.90 -15.10 -23.57
C SER A 108 0.54 -14.40 -23.57
N GLY A 109 0.50 -13.13 -23.16
CA GLY A 109 -0.75 -12.37 -22.98
C GLY A 109 -1.53 -12.76 -21.72
N GLU A 110 -0.96 -13.58 -20.82
CA GLU A 110 -1.57 -13.88 -19.51
C GLU A 110 -1.72 -12.61 -18.66
N VAL A 111 -0.74 -11.72 -18.76
CA VAL A 111 -0.82 -10.35 -18.24
C VAL A 111 -0.52 -9.37 -19.36
N VAL A 112 -1.39 -8.37 -19.52
CA VAL A 112 -1.24 -7.31 -20.50
C VAL A 112 -0.96 -5.99 -19.79
N ARG A 113 0.02 -5.23 -20.29
CA ARG A 113 0.38 -3.91 -19.76
C ARG A 113 -0.26 -2.81 -20.59
N TYR A 114 -0.72 -1.77 -19.92
CA TYR A 114 -1.31 -0.59 -20.53
C TYR A 114 -0.74 0.68 -19.90
N GLU A 115 -0.79 1.76 -20.66
CA GLU A 115 -0.51 3.12 -20.23
C GLU A 115 -1.79 3.95 -20.42
N VAL A 116 -2.49 4.21 -19.30
CA VAL A 116 -3.75 4.96 -19.33
C VAL A 116 -3.46 6.46 -19.26
N PRO A 117 -3.83 7.27 -20.24
CA PRO A 117 -3.63 8.72 -20.21
C PRO A 117 -4.34 9.36 -19.01
N TYR A 118 -3.62 10.18 -18.26
CA TYR A 118 -4.15 10.91 -17.12
C TYR A 118 -3.43 12.25 -16.95
N GLU A 119 -4.14 13.36 -17.14
CA GLU A 119 -3.56 14.70 -17.11
C GLU A 119 -2.32 14.82 -18.00
N ASP A 120 -1.16 15.11 -17.41
CA ASP A 120 0.15 15.26 -18.08
C ASP A 120 1.04 14.00 -17.97
N ILE A 121 0.50 12.89 -17.43
CA ILE A 121 1.20 11.63 -17.20
C ILE A 121 0.44 10.44 -17.76
N VAL A 122 1.00 9.23 -17.58
CA VAL A 122 0.31 7.96 -17.81
C VAL A 122 0.21 7.17 -16.50
N LEU A 123 -0.93 6.53 -16.28
CA LEU A 123 -1.09 5.56 -15.19
C LEU A 123 -0.73 4.18 -15.73
N PRO A 124 0.31 3.51 -15.20
CA PRO A 124 0.61 2.14 -15.59
C PRO A 124 -0.46 1.20 -15.05
N VAL A 125 -0.93 0.30 -15.89
CA VAL A 125 -1.93 -0.72 -15.56
C VAL A 125 -1.44 -2.08 -16.04
N MET A 126 -1.56 -3.10 -15.18
CA MET A 126 -1.49 -4.50 -15.56
C MET A 126 -2.89 -5.10 -15.52
N MET A 127 -3.25 -5.89 -16.52
CA MET A 127 -4.52 -6.61 -16.56
C MET A 127 -4.27 -8.11 -16.70
N ALA A 128 -4.84 -8.90 -15.80
CA ALA A 128 -4.95 -10.35 -15.92
C ALA A 128 -6.44 -10.73 -16.02
N LYS A 129 -6.79 -11.40 -17.13
CA LYS A 129 -8.17 -11.83 -17.36
C LYS A 129 -8.49 -13.10 -16.58
N ALA A 130 -9.71 -13.19 -16.07
CA ALA A 130 -10.25 -14.37 -15.41
C ALA A 130 -10.03 -15.64 -16.25
N LYS A 131 -9.54 -16.71 -15.62
CA LYS A 131 -9.49 -18.04 -16.24
C LYS A 131 -10.85 -18.74 -16.00
N GLY A 132 -11.52 -19.11 -17.08
CA GLY A 132 -12.86 -19.71 -17.05
C GLY A 132 -13.99 -18.68 -16.94
N GLU A 133 -15.02 -18.98 -16.16
CA GLU A 133 -16.15 -18.07 -15.94
C GLU A 133 -15.73 -16.86 -15.11
N GLU A 134 -16.00 -15.66 -15.62
CA GLU A 134 -15.72 -14.42 -14.91
C GLU A 134 -16.73 -14.18 -13.78
N LYS A 135 -16.25 -14.22 -12.54
CA LYS A 135 -17.05 -13.98 -11.34
C LYS A 135 -17.19 -12.50 -11.02
N ASP A 136 -16.12 -11.76 -11.18
CA ASP A 136 -16.09 -10.30 -10.96
C ASP A 136 -14.89 -9.63 -11.63
N VAL A 137 -14.97 -8.30 -11.71
CA VAL A 137 -13.86 -7.43 -12.15
C VAL A 137 -13.34 -6.67 -10.94
N ILE A 138 -12.04 -6.81 -10.66
CA ILE A 138 -11.36 -6.16 -9.54
C ILE A 138 -10.45 -5.05 -10.07
N LEU A 139 -10.62 -3.85 -9.52
CA LEU A 139 -9.68 -2.74 -9.65
C LEU A 139 -8.83 -2.68 -8.39
N LEU A 140 -7.55 -3.02 -8.49
CA LEU A 140 -6.62 -3.15 -7.35
C LEU A 140 -5.57 -2.04 -7.39
N HIS A 141 -5.30 -1.41 -6.26
CA HIS A 141 -4.22 -0.44 -6.12
C HIS A 141 -3.59 -0.47 -4.72
N GLY A 142 -2.38 0.03 -4.64
CA GLY A 142 -1.65 0.14 -3.39
C GLY A 142 -1.99 1.39 -2.57
N GLY A 143 -1.13 1.67 -1.59
CA GLY A 143 -1.21 2.80 -0.67
C GLY A 143 -0.04 3.77 -0.78
N ASN A 144 0.47 4.22 0.38
CA ASN A 144 1.49 5.26 0.47
C ASN A 144 2.87 4.84 -0.07
N ASP A 145 3.27 3.60 0.15
CA ASP A 145 4.62 3.09 -0.11
C ASP A 145 4.61 1.83 -0.97
N SER A 146 3.57 1.66 -1.80
CA SER A 146 3.39 0.45 -2.60
C SER A 146 4.17 0.52 -3.91
N TYR A 147 4.56 -0.66 -4.36
CA TYR A 147 4.97 -0.94 -5.73
C TYR A 147 3.92 -1.85 -6.34
N PHE A 148 3.39 -1.55 -7.51
CA PHE A 148 2.31 -2.40 -8.01
C PHE A 148 2.80 -3.78 -8.47
N GLU A 149 4.09 -3.94 -8.76
CA GLU A 149 4.69 -5.24 -9.03
C GLU A 149 4.56 -6.24 -7.86
N GLU A 150 4.43 -5.77 -6.63
CA GLU A 150 4.19 -6.62 -5.46
C GLU A 150 2.87 -7.41 -5.57
N PHE A 151 1.89 -6.82 -6.22
CA PHE A 151 0.58 -7.44 -6.41
C PHE A 151 0.48 -8.33 -7.65
N PHE A 152 1.60 -8.53 -8.38
CA PHE A 152 1.61 -9.33 -9.60
C PHE A 152 1.21 -10.79 -9.36
N ILE A 153 1.80 -11.44 -8.37
CA ILE A 153 1.45 -12.83 -8.02
C ILE A 153 0.02 -12.93 -7.48
N PRO A 154 -0.43 -12.06 -6.54
CA PRO A 154 -1.83 -11.97 -6.15
C PRO A 154 -2.80 -11.75 -7.32
N MET A 155 -2.46 -10.91 -8.28
CA MET A 155 -3.29 -10.67 -9.47
C MET A 155 -3.47 -11.95 -10.30
N LEU A 156 -2.39 -12.70 -10.54
CA LEU A 156 -2.46 -13.99 -11.23
C LEU A 156 -3.29 -15.01 -10.45
N TYR A 157 -3.17 -15.01 -9.13
CA TYR A 157 -3.97 -15.87 -8.25
C TYR A 157 -5.47 -15.56 -8.35
N LEU A 158 -5.83 -14.29 -8.35
CA LEU A 158 -7.22 -13.85 -8.57
C LEU A 158 -7.73 -14.30 -9.95
N ALA A 159 -6.91 -14.15 -11.00
CA ALA A 159 -7.27 -14.56 -12.36
C ALA A 159 -7.54 -16.07 -12.45
N GLU A 160 -6.72 -16.90 -11.79
CA GLU A 160 -6.94 -18.36 -11.72
C GLU A 160 -8.25 -18.75 -11.03
N HIS A 161 -8.77 -17.88 -10.15
CA HIS A 161 -10.02 -18.11 -9.43
C HIS A 161 -11.25 -17.43 -10.07
N GLY A 162 -11.11 -16.90 -11.28
CA GLY A 162 -12.21 -16.34 -12.06
C GLY A 162 -12.43 -14.83 -11.83
N PHE A 163 -11.41 -14.08 -11.41
CA PHE A 163 -11.50 -12.64 -11.22
C PHE A 163 -10.61 -11.92 -12.24
N THR A 164 -11.21 -11.15 -13.14
CA THR A 164 -10.43 -10.23 -13.99
C THR A 164 -9.90 -9.10 -13.12
N THR A 165 -8.59 -8.88 -13.12
CA THR A 165 -7.96 -7.89 -12.25
C THR A 165 -7.23 -6.83 -13.06
N TYR A 166 -7.57 -5.58 -12.80
CA TYR A 166 -6.84 -4.39 -13.25
C TYR A 166 -6.06 -3.83 -12.06
N LEU A 167 -4.75 -3.99 -12.10
CA LEU A 167 -3.82 -3.49 -11.11
C LEU A 167 -3.18 -2.21 -11.63
N PHE A 168 -3.29 -1.09 -10.91
CA PHE A 168 -2.76 0.20 -11.36
C PHE A 168 -2.02 0.98 -10.28
N GLU A 169 -1.12 1.85 -10.72
CA GLU A 169 -0.54 2.92 -9.91
C GLU A 169 -1.16 4.26 -10.24
N GLY A 170 -1.45 5.04 -9.22
CA GLY A 170 -1.89 6.40 -9.36
C GLY A 170 -0.85 7.42 -8.88
N PRO A 171 -1.19 8.73 -8.90
CA PRO A 171 -0.33 9.79 -8.41
C PRO A 171 0.23 9.51 -7.01
N GLY A 172 1.52 9.68 -6.82
CA GLY A 172 2.22 9.44 -5.56
C GLY A 172 2.73 8.00 -5.36
N GLN A 173 2.36 7.05 -6.22
CA GLN A 173 2.76 5.65 -6.11
C GLN A 173 3.89 5.32 -7.10
N GLY A 174 4.70 4.33 -6.75
CA GLY A 174 5.68 3.65 -7.57
C GLY A 174 6.34 4.47 -8.66
N GLY A 175 6.21 4.02 -9.90
CA GLY A 175 6.79 4.69 -11.09
C GLY A 175 6.14 6.03 -11.42
N VAL A 176 4.86 6.22 -11.08
CA VAL A 176 4.18 7.51 -11.30
C VAL A 176 4.86 8.62 -10.51
N MET A 177 5.26 8.35 -9.27
CA MET A 177 6.01 9.32 -8.47
C MET A 177 7.50 9.34 -8.82
N ARG A 178 8.18 8.18 -8.82
CA ARG A 178 9.64 8.09 -8.94
C ARG A 178 10.18 8.42 -10.32
N VAL A 179 9.41 8.12 -11.35
CA VAL A 179 9.82 8.31 -12.76
C VAL A 179 9.15 9.52 -13.38
N GLN A 180 7.84 9.69 -13.18
CA GLN A 180 7.06 10.76 -13.81
C GLN A 180 6.91 12.01 -12.91
N GLY A 181 7.31 11.95 -11.62
CA GLY A 181 7.31 13.09 -10.71
C GLY A 181 5.92 13.56 -10.27
N LYS A 182 4.88 12.72 -10.38
CA LYS A 182 3.52 13.08 -9.98
C LYS A 182 3.26 12.70 -8.51
N HIS A 183 3.03 13.69 -7.68
CA HIS A 183 2.81 13.57 -6.25
C HIS A 183 1.39 13.13 -5.89
N PHE A 184 1.17 12.72 -4.63
CA PHE A 184 -0.12 12.23 -4.15
C PHE A 184 -1.26 13.25 -4.29
N THR A 185 -2.40 12.75 -4.73
CA THR A 185 -3.69 13.43 -4.64
C THR A 185 -4.63 12.68 -3.69
N HIS A 186 -5.42 13.41 -2.93
CA HIS A 186 -6.52 12.82 -2.14
C HIS A 186 -7.77 12.58 -3.00
N GLU A 187 -7.88 13.22 -4.16
CA GLU A 187 -8.98 13.08 -5.13
C GLU A 187 -8.82 11.80 -5.95
N TRP A 188 -8.83 10.64 -5.26
CA TRP A 188 -8.54 9.34 -5.87
C TRP A 188 -9.60 8.88 -6.88
N GLU A 189 -10.79 9.46 -6.80
CA GLU A 189 -11.83 9.30 -7.81
C GLU A 189 -11.37 9.69 -9.23
N ARG A 190 -10.42 10.62 -9.37
CA ARG A 190 -9.95 11.09 -10.67
C ARG A 190 -9.11 10.05 -11.43
N PRO A 191 -8.01 9.50 -10.85
CA PRO A 191 -7.27 8.43 -11.51
C PRO A 191 -8.10 7.16 -11.66
N VAL A 192 -8.95 6.79 -10.68
CA VAL A 192 -9.87 5.65 -10.79
C VAL A 192 -10.82 5.83 -11.97
N LYS A 193 -11.42 7.01 -12.12
CA LYS A 193 -12.29 7.33 -13.26
C LYS A 193 -11.57 7.17 -14.59
N ALA A 194 -10.32 7.64 -14.71
CA ALA A 194 -9.55 7.51 -15.94
C ALA A 194 -9.33 6.04 -16.33
N VAL A 195 -9.04 5.17 -15.36
CA VAL A 195 -8.90 3.73 -15.61
C VAL A 195 -10.23 3.10 -16.02
N LEU A 196 -11.31 3.39 -15.30
CA LEU A 196 -12.64 2.85 -15.61
C LEU A 196 -13.14 3.32 -16.98
N ASP A 197 -12.89 4.56 -17.37
CA ASP A 197 -13.27 5.10 -18.68
C ASP A 197 -12.45 4.43 -19.79
N TYR A 198 -11.14 4.28 -19.62
CA TYR A 198 -10.26 3.70 -20.63
C TYR A 198 -10.63 2.27 -20.99
N PHE A 199 -10.98 1.47 -19.99
CA PHE A 199 -11.36 0.07 -20.18
C PHE A 199 -12.88 -0.15 -20.32
N HIS A 200 -13.69 0.90 -20.26
CA HIS A 200 -15.17 0.82 -20.30
C HIS A 200 -15.73 -0.12 -19.21
N LEU A 201 -15.17 -0.05 -17.99
CA LEU A 201 -15.58 -0.91 -16.89
C LEU A 201 -16.82 -0.38 -16.19
N ASP A 202 -17.70 -1.29 -15.79
CA ASP A 202 -18.86 -1.07 -14.93
C ASP A 202 -19.03 -2.25 -13.97
N ASP A 203 -19.77 -2.05 -12.86
CA ASP A 203 -19.99 -3.07 -11.82
C ASP A 203 -18.71 -3.71 -11.27
N VAL A 204 -17.75 -2.88 -10.83
CA VAL A 204 -16.46 -3.33 -10.34
C VAL A 204 -16.39 -3.41 -8.81
N THR A 205 -15.50 -4.27 -8.33
CA THR A 205 -14.97 -4.24 -6.97
C THR A 205 -13.67 -3.45 -6.94
N ILE A 206 -13.58 -2.42 -6.10
CA ILE A 206 -12.30 -1.74 -5.86
C ILE A 206 -11.64 -2.26 -4.59
N VAL A 207 -10.33 -2.53 -4.66
CA VAL A 207 -9.50 -2.97 -3.54
C VAL A 207 -8.35 -2.00 -3.36
N GLY A 208 -8.26 -1.36 -2.20
CA GLY A 208 -7.18 -0.44 -1.89
C GLY A 208 -6.41 -0.86 -0.65
N ALA A 209 -5.10 -1.13 -0.79
CA ALA A 209 -4.23 -1.57 0.29
C ALA A 209 -3.62 -0.39 1.07
N SER A 210 -3.45 -0.52 2.39
CA SER A 210 -2.84 0.49 3.25
C SER A 210 -3.59 1.83 3.18
N LEU A 211 -2.95 2.94 2.79
CA LEU A 211 -3.63 4.22 2.50
C LEU A 211 -4.76 4.03 1.48
N GLY A 212 -4.67 3.02 0.64
CA GLY A 212 -5.75 2.60 -0.26
C GLY A 212 -7.04 2.24 0.47
N GLY A 213 -6.97 1.83 1.73
CA GLY A 213 -8.15 1.62 2.60
C GLY A 213 -9.00 2.87 2.80
N MET A 214 -8.44 4.06 2.57
CA MET A 214 -9.17 5.33 2.51
C MET A 214 -9.44 5.78 1.06
N LEU A 215 -8.47 5.58 0.16
CA LEU A 215 -8.56 6.04 -1.23
C LEU A 215 -9.66 5.30 -2.02
N ALA A 216 -9.79 3.99 -1.82
CA ALA A 216 -10.81 3.18 -2.49
C ALA A 216 -12.25 3.54 -2.07
N PRO A 217 -12.60 3.62 -0.76
CA PRO A 217 -13.89 4.13 -0.33
C PRO A 217 -14.19 5.54 -0.84
N ARG A 218 -13.19 6.44 -0.81
CA ARG A 218 -13.35 7.79 -1.35
C ARG A 218 -13.73 7.75 -2.84
N ALA A 219 -13.01 6.97 -3.65
CA ALA A 219 -13.34 6.85 -5.08
C ALA A 219 -14.79 6.38 -5.29
N ALA A 220 -15.27 5.44 -4.48
CA ALA A 220 -16.63 4.91 -4.56
C ALA A 220 -17.72 5.94 -4.24
N VAL A 221 -17.42 7.00 -3.49
CA VAL A 221 -18.37 8.11 -3.28
C VAL A 221 -18.74 8.77 -4.60
N PHE A 222 -17.75 9.02 -5.45
CA PHE A 222 -17.88 9.81 -6.67
C PHE A 222 -18.06 8.96 -7.92
N GLU A 223 -17.63 7.69 -7.90
CA GLU A 223 -17.67 6.77 -9.04
C GLU A 223 -18.68 5.64 -8.81
N LYS A 224 -19.86 5.76 -9.40
CA LYS A 224 -20.98 4.85 -9.16
C LYS A 224 -20.87 3.51 -9.89
N ARG A 225 -19.90 3.33 -10.78
CA ARG A 225 -19.52 2.03 -11.38
C ARG A 225 -18.88 1.09 -10.38
N ILE A 226 -18.35 1.63 -9.28
CA ILE A 226 -17.88 0.83 -8.15
C ILE A 226 -19.09 0.38 -7.34
N LYS A 227 -19.27 -0.94 -7.21
CA LYS A 227 -20.39 -1.54 -6.47
C LYS A 227 -19.97 -2.16 -5.15
N ARG A 228 -18.71 -2.57 -5.04
CA ARG A 228 -18.12 -3.23 -3.88
C ARG A 228 -16.78 -2.56 -3.55
N VAL A 229 -16.52 -2.36 -2.28
CA VAL A 229 -15.31 -1.70 -1.78
C VAL A 229 -14.64 -2.60 -0.76
N ILE A 230 -13.39 -2.92 -0.98
CA ILE A 230 -12.53 -3.56 0.01
C ILE A 230 -11.50 -2.53 0.49
N ALA A 231 -11.75 -1.99 1.67
CA ALA A 231 -10.82 -1.13 2.39
C ALA A 231 -9.80 -2.03 3.11
N TRP A 232 -8.68 -2.31 2.44
CA TRP A 232 -7.65 -3.19 2.97
C TRP A 232 -6.70 -2.42 3.88
N SER A 233 -7.25 -1.87 4.88
CA SER A 233 -6.76 -1.33 6.13
C SER A 233 -7.87 -0.48 6.78
N VAL A 234 -7.79 -0.27 8.08
CA VAL A 234 -8.68 0.64 8.82
C VAL A 234 -8.12 2.05 8.70
N PHE A 235 -8.81 2.95 7.96
CA PHE A 235 -8.19 4.23 7.61
C PHE A 235 -9.16 5.42 7.65
N PRO A 236 -9.62 5.84 8.86
CA PRO A 236 -10.58 6.95 8.96
C PRO A 236 -9.96 8.30 8.57
N ASN A 237 -8.75 8.60 9.03
CA ASN A 237 -8.03 9.84 8.76
C ASN A 237 -6.51 9.63 8.85
N PHE A 238 -5.78 9.99 7.79
CA PHE A 238 -4.33 9.77 7.72
C PHE A 238 -3.52 10.58 8.75
N ARG A 239 -3.90 11.82 8.99
CA ARG A 239 -3.27 12.65 10.02
C ARG A 239 -3.35 11.98 11.40
N ASP A 240 -4.51 11.40 11.72
CA ASP A 240 -4.75 10.75 13.00
C ASP A 240 -3.96 9.45 13.15
N VAL A 241 -3.83 8.68 12.08
CA VAL A 241 -2.97 7.49 12.02
C VAL A 241 -1.52 7.86 12.33
N ILE A 242 -0.96 8.88 11.67
CA ILE A 242 0.43 9.30 11.91
C ILE A 242 0.63 9.88 13.32
N LEU A 243 -0.31 10.66 13.81
CA LEU A 243 -0.24 11.19 15.18
C LEU A 243 -0.33 10.07 16.23
N SER A 244 -1.11 9.02 15.98
CA SER A 244 -1.20 7.86 16.88
C SER A 244 0.11 7.04 16.88
N ALA A 245 0.74 6.86 15.74
CA ALA A 245 2.03 6.19 15.62
C ALA A 245 3.15 6.96 16.35
N SER A 246 3.10 8.30 16.33
CA SER A 246 4.08 9.17 17.00
C SER A 246 3.87 9.30 18.52
N SER A 247 2.70 8.93 19.04
CA SER A 247 2.33 9.06 20.46
C SER A 247 1.31 8.01 20.90
N PRO A 248 1.64 6.71 20.88
CA PRO A 248 0.66 5.62 21.03
C PRO A 248 -0.08 5.59 22.36
N ALA A 249 0.47 6.21 23.43
CA ALA A 249 -0.04 6.08 24.78
C ALA A 249 -0.64 7.38 25.38
N ASP A 250 -0.55 8.51 24.69
CA ASP A 250 -0.91 9.80 25.28
C ASP A 250 -1.92 10.59 24.45
N GLY A 251 -3.20 10.26 24.64
CA GLY A 251 -4.30 10.99 23.99
C GLY A 251 -4.31 12.51 24.24
N ARG A 252 -3.61 13.02 25.28
CA ARG A 252 -3.48 14.46 25.53
C ARG A 252 -2.51 15.10 24.56
N ARG A 253 -1.38 14.42 24.26
CA ARG A 253 -0.40 14.91 23.28
C ARG A 253 -1.01 14.95 21.89
N MET A 254 -1.76 13.92 21.51
CA MET A 254 -2.47 13.89 20.21
C MET A 254 -3.49 15.03 20.11
N LYS A 255 -4.29 15.26 21.17
CA LYS A 255 -5.24 16.40 21.20
C LYS A 255 -4.54 17.75 21.08
N LEU A 256 -3.40 17.92 21.77
CA LEU A 256 -2.60 19.15 21.67
C LEU A 256 -2.01 19.31 20.27
N ALA A 257 -1.47 18.24 19.67
CA ALA A 257 -0.93 18.29 18.30
C ALA A 257 -2.02 18.68 17.29
N LYS A 258 -3.21 18.07 17.38
CA LYS A 258 -4.37 18.46 16.56
C LYS A 258 -4.72 19.92 16.75
N TRP A 259 -4.84 20.38 17.99
CA TRP A 259 -5.15 21.77 18.30
C TRP A 259 -4.12 22.73 17.70
N LEU A 260 -2.83 22.44 17.84
CA LEU A 260 -1.75 23.26 17.26
C LEU A 260 -1.82 23.31 15.72
N LEU A 261 -2.14 22.18 15.07
CA LEU A 261 -2.33 22.09 13.63
C LEU A 261 -3.56 22.91 13.17
N ASP A 262 -4.67 22.77 13.88
CA ASP A 262 -5.93 23.45 13.55
C ASP A 262 -5.85 24.98 13.80
N HIS A 263 -4.95 25.42 14.70
CA HIS A 263 -4.70 26.85 14.98
C HIS A 263 -3.47 27.41 14.23
N ASN A 264 -2.98 26.70 13.19
CA ASN A 264 -1.87 27.15 12.33
C ASN A 264 -0.56 27.48 13.09
N CYS A 265 -0.26 26.76 14.18
CA CYS A 265 0.96 26.93 14.97
C CYS A 265 2.19 26.34 14.27
N ARG A 266 2.47 26.75 13.01
CA ARG A 266 3.53 26.22 12.13
C ARG A 266 4.90 26.15 12.80
N GLY A 267 5.32 27.23 13.48
CA GLY A 267 6.63 27.28 14.11
C GLY A 267 6.82 26.25 15.22
N ILE A 268 5.78 26.00 16.01
CA ILE A 268 5.82 25.01 17.10
C ILE A 268 5.86 23.58 16.52
N ILE A 269 5.00 23.29 15.57
CA ILE A 269 4.94 21.96 14.90
C ILE A 269 6.30 21.64 14.26
N ASN A 270 6.84 22.55 13.46
CA ASN A 270 8.13 22.35 12.80
C ASN A 270 9.28 22.18 13.81
N ALA A 271 9.29 22.93 14.90
CA ALA A 271 10.30 22.79 15.94
C ALA A 271 10.19 21.43 16.68
N VAL A 272 8.97 20.95 16.96
CA VAL A 272 8.75 19.64 17.62
C VAL A 272 9.19 18.51 16.71
N PHE A 273 8.67 18.44 15.49
CA PHE A 273 9.02 17.38 14.52
C PHE A 273 10.52 17.44 14.14
N GLY A 274 11.08 18.62 13.94
CA GLY A 274 12.51 18.77 13.65
C GLY A 274 13.42 18.29 14.78
N ARG A 275 13.00 18.44 16.07
CA ARG A 275 13.72 17.87 17.20
C ARG A 275 13.59 16.36 17.31
N GLN A 276 12.40 15.82 17.00
CA GLN A 276 12.16 14.37 17.00
C GLN A 276 12.94 13.68 15.88
N ALA A 277 12.90 14.23 14.67
CA ALA A 277 13.63 13.71 13.51
C ALA A 277 15.17 13.68 13.70
N LYS A 278 15.72 14.55 14.57
CA LYS A 278 17.14 14.48 14.95
C LYS A 278 17.49 13.33 15.89
N LYS A 279 16.49 12.76 16.57
CA LYS A 279 16.67 11.71 17.59
C LYS A 279 16.23 10.34 17.10
N ASP A 280 15.30 10.31 16.16
CA ASP A 280 14.69 9.10 15.65
C ASP A 280 14.73 9.09 14.12
N GLU A 281 15.42 8.12 13.57
CA GLU A 281 15.65 7.98 12.13
C GLU A 281 14.35 7.66 11.37
N MET A 282 13.44 6.89 11.99
CA MET A 282 12.18 6.55 11.35
C MET A 282 11.24 7.76 11.27
N ILE A 283 11.25 8.62 12.29
CA ILE A 283 10.53 9.90 12.25
C ILE A 283 11.16 10.82 11.17
N ARG A 284 12.48 10.86 11.09
CA ARG A 284 13.18 11.59 10.04
C ARG A 284 12.81 11.09 8.66
N TRP A 285 12.91 9.79 8.43
CA TRP A 285 12.54 9.18 7.15
C TRP A 285 11.08 9.44 6.79
N GLY A 286 10.14 9.19 7.71
CA GLY A 286 8.72 9.44 7.46
C GLY A 286 8.39 10.89 7.13
N LEU A 287 9.10 11.85 7.77
CA LEU A 287 8.94 13.27 7.47
C LEU A 287 9.51 13.63 6.10
N GLU A 288 10.72 13.19 5.77
CA GLU A 288 11.36 13.50 4.48
C GLU A 288 10.61 12.82 3.33
N HIS A 289 10.27 11.54 3.48
CA HIS A 289 9.44 10.83 2.50
C HIS A 289 8.06 11.49 2.33
N GLY A 290 7.42 11.86 3.44
CA GLY A 290 6.13 12.56 3.39
C GLY A 290 6.20 13.92 2.72
N LYS A 291 7.23 14.71 2.99
CA LYS A 291 7.44 16.00 2.28
C LYS A 291 7.58 15.78 0.77
N TYR A 292 8.36 14.78 0.37
CA TYR A 292 8.54 14.44 -1.03
C TYR A 292 7.24 13.93 -1.66
N ALA A 293 6.64 12.88 -1.11
CA ALA A 293 5.47 12.22 -1.70
C ALA A 293 4.25 13.14 -1.80
N TYR A 294 4.09 14.06 -0.87
CA TYR A 294 2.96 15.01 -0.81
C TYR A 294 3.34 16.43 -1.23
N GLU A 295 4.55 16.66 -1.76
CA GLU A 295 5.03 17.98 -2.18
C GLU A 295 4.84 19.04 -1.08
N ALA A 296 5.31 18.74 0.13
CA ALA A 296 5.20 19.61 1.29
C ALA A 296 6.53 20.26 1.64
N GLU A 297 6.50 21.56 1.97
CA GLU A 297 7.72 22.33 2.29
C GLU A 297 8.32 21.94 3.64
N ASP A 298 7.46 21.62 4.63
CA ASP A 298 7.87 21.34 6.00
C ASP A 298 6.89 20.39 6.70
N ALA A 299 7.17 20.06 7.97
CA ALA A 299 6.35 19.16 8.77
C ALA A 299 4.90 19.64 8.93
N PHE A 300 4.71 20.96 9.12
CA PHE A 300 3.38 21.53 9.23
C PHE A 300 2.61 21.42 7.91
N GLY A 301 3.23 21.78 6.79
CA GLY A 301 2.64 21.63 5.45
C GLY A 301 2.27 20.20 5.13
N TYR A 302 3.14 19.25 5.47
CA TYR A 302 2.88 17.82 5.34
C TYR A 302 1.64 17.40 6.17
N ALA A 303 1.58 17.76 7.45
CA ALA A 303 0.44 17.44 8.30
C ALA A 303 -0.89 18.06 7.82
N GLN A 304 -0.84 19.26 7.22
CA GLN A 304 -2.02 19.90 6.62
C GLN A 304 -2.47 19.16 5.35
N LYS A 305 -1.53 18.72 4.50
CA LYS A 305 -1.85 17.92 3.31
C LYS A 305 -2.45 16.57 3.71
N MET A 306 -1.86 15.89 4.72
CA MET A 306 -2.40 14.62 5.23
C MET A 306 -3.83 14.73 5.78
N ASN A 307 -4.20 15.89 6.35
CA ASN A 307 -5.56 16.10 6.83
C ASN A 307 -6.63 16.06 5.71
N ARG A 308 -6.23 16.18 4.44
CA ARG A 308 -7.12 16.00 3.29
C ARG A 308 -7.38 14.52 2.98
N PHE A 309 -6.48 13.63 3.42
CA PHE A 309 -6.63 12.19 3.23
C PHE A 309 -7.48 11.62 4.37
N GLN A 310 -8.78 11.82 4.25
CA GLN A 310 -9.79 11.36 5.20
C GLN A 310 -11.08 11.00 4.47
N MET A 311 -11.88 10.15 5.09
CA MET A 311 -13.19 9.76 4.59
C MET A 311 -14.36 10.25 5.48
N MET A 312 -14.07 10.80 6.66
CA MET A 312 -15.07 11.06 7.70
C MET A 312 -16.15 12.07 7.28
N ASP A 313 -15.80 13.04 6.46
CA ASP A 313 -16.71 14.09 5.93
C ASP A 313 -17.49 13.67 4.67
N ILE A 314 -17.18 12.47 4.12
CA ILE A 314 -17.85 11.93 2.93
C ILE A 314 -18.36 10.50 3.11
N ALA A 315 -18.08 9.86 4.23
CA ALA A 315 -18.39 8.43 4.48
C ALA A 315 -19.89 8.14 4.43
N ASP A 316 -20.73 9.11 4.82
CA ASP A 316 -22.19 9.01 4.73
C ASP A 316 -22.74 8.95 3.30
N LYS A 317 -21.91 9.28 2.29
CA LYS A 317 -22.27 9.20 0.87
C LYS A 317 -21.93 7.85 0.24
N ILE A 318 -21.24 6.98 0.97
CA ILE A 318 -20.91 5.61 0.51
C ILE A 318 -22.16 4.76 0.65
N THR A 319 -22.59 4.16 -0.47
CA THR A 319 -23.83 3.36 -0.56
C THR A 319 -23.57 1.92 -1.05
N GLN A 320 -22.31 1.59 -1.31
CA GLN A 320 -21.83 0.31 -1.81
C GLN A 320 -21.80 -0.75 -0.69
N ASP A 321 -21.50 -2.00 -1.06
CA ASP A 321 -21.05 -2.98 -0.08
C ASP A 321 -19.63 -2.66 0.32
N VAL A 322 -19.34 -2.74 1.61
CA VAL A 322 -18.01 -2.41 2.16
C VAL A 322 -17.49 -3.55 3.02
N LEU A 323 -16.27 -3.99 2.70
CA LEU A 323 -15.44 -4.82 3.57
C LEU A 323 -14.29 -3.98 4.11
N ILE A 324 -14.24 -3.79 5.42
CA ILE A 324 -13.07 -3.21 6.10
C ILE A 324 -12.21 -4.36 6.62
N VAL A 325 -10.90 -4.29 6.36
CA VAL A 325 -9.93 -5.29 6.81
C VAL A 325 -8.94 -4.67 7.76
N GLY A 326 -8.75 -5.29 8.92
CA GLY A 326 -7.77 -4.89 9.91
C GLY A 326 -6.85 -6.03 10.34
N ALA A 327 -5.76 -5.69 11.01
CA ALA A 327 -4.82 -6.65 11.58
C ALA A 327 -4.53 -6.30 13.05
N ASN A 328 -4.53 -7.29 13.94
CA ASN A 328 -4.49 -7.03 15.39
C ASN A 328 -3.13 -6.55 15.92
N LYS A 329 -2.06 -6.68 15.13
CA LYS A 329 -0.72 -6.20 15.43
C LYS A 329 -0.18 -5.24 14.36
N ASP A 330 -1.08 -4.59 13.62
CA ASP A 330 -0.68 -3.54 12.69
C ASP A 330 0.00 -2.40 13.48
N HIS A 331 1.28 -2.18 13.22
CA HIS A 331 2.07 -1.18 13.93
C HIS A 331 1.95 0.24 13.33
N PHE A 332 1.36 0.35 12.13
CA PHE A 332 1.06 1.64 11.50
C PHE A 332 -0.34 2.13 11.86
N ILE A 333 -1.34 1.24 11.77
CA ILE A 333 -2.75 1.60 11.82
C ILE A 333 -3.45 0.81 12.93
N PRO A 334 -3.74 1.45 14.08
CA PRO A 334 -4.48 0.79 15.15
C PRO A 334 -5.87 0.36 14.67
N TYR A 335 -6.15 -0.96 14.60
CA TYR A 335 -7.44 -1.48 14.15
C TYR A 335 -8.62 -0.97 15.02
N THR A 336 -8.34 -0.51 16.23
CA THR A 336 -9.35 0.06 17.13
C THR A 336 -10.00 1.33 16.59
N MET A 337 -9.38 1.99 15.59
CA MET A 337 -9.97 3.12 14.86
C MET A 337 -11.18 2.71 14.01
N VAL A 338 -11.42 1.41 13.78
CA VAL A 338 -12.54 0.90 12.98
C VAL A 338 -13.91 1.37 13.51
N GLY A 339 -14.02 1.63 14.82
CA GLY A 339 -15.24 2.15 15.41
C GLY A 339 -15.64 3.52 14.85
N GLU A 340 -14.70 4.37 14.51
CA GLU A 340 -14.94 5.68 13.88
C GLU A 340 -15.46 5.47 12.44
N GLU A 341 -14.83 4.58 11.67
CA GLU A 341 -15.28 4.24 10.31
C GLU A 341 -16.68 3.65 10.28
N ILE A 342 -16.95 2.65 11.13
CA ILE A 342 -18.27 2.00 11.22
C ILE A 342 -19.36 3.04 11.53
N ASN A 343 -19.10 3.94 12.48
CA ASN A 343 -20.04 5.00 12.84
C ASN A 343 -20.28 6.02 11.72
N ALA A 344 -19.31 6.23 10.83
CA ALA A 344 -19.42 7.15 9.70
C ALA A 344 -20.13 6.54 8.48
N LEU A 345 -20.01 5.23 8.26
CA LEU A 345 -20.57 4.50 7.11
C LEU A 345 -22.06 4.18 7.29
N LYS A 346 -22.89 5.23 7.39
CA LYS A 346 -24.32 5.10 7.78
C LYS A 346 -25.23 4.58 6.66
N ASN A 347 -24.85 4.74 5.40
CA ASN A 347 -25.71 4.53 4.24
C ASN A 347 -25.21 3.40 3.32
N VAL A 348 -24.19 2.65 3.77
CA VAL A 348 -23.70 1.48 3.00
C VAL A 348 -24.78 0.40 2.87
N ARG A 349 -24.80 -0.30 1.74
CA ARG A 349 -25.74 -1.43 1.51
C ARG A 349 -25.46 -2.58 2.47
N SER A 350 -24.19 -2.89 2.69
CA SER A 350 -23.72 -3.83 3.71
C SER A 350 -22.36 -3.42 4.23
N LEU A 351 -22.07 -3.81 5.48
CA LEU A 351 -20.77 -3.55 6.12
C LEU A 351 -20.27 -4.83 6.78
N THR A 352 -19.07 -5.25 6.37
CA THR A 352 -18.35 -6.35 6.99
C THR A 352 -17.03 -5.82 7.55
N PHE A 353 -16.67 -6.19 8.77
CA PHE A 353 -15.34 -5.98 9.32
C PHE A 353 -14.66 -7.32 9.54
N ARG A 354 -13.46 -7.51 8.97
CA ARG A 354 -12.63 -8.69 9.18
C ARG A 354 -11.32 -8.29 9.87
N LEU A 355 -11.16 -8.73 11.13
CA LEU A 355 -9.92 -8.59 11.86
C LEU A 355 -9.09 -9.86 11.70
N PHE A 356 -7.91 -9.76 11.11
CA PHE A 356 -6.93 -10.83 11.05
C PHE A 356 -6.01 -10.80 12.27
N THR A 357 -5.54 -11.97 12.69
CA THR A 357 -4.84 -12.14 13.96
C THR A 357 -3.51 -12.89 13.78
N ASP A 358 -2.71 -12.89 14.85
CA ASP A 358 -1.48 -13.66 14.93
C ASP A 358 -1.70 -15.18 14.93
N LYS A 359 -2.91 -15.64 15.21
CA LYS A 359 -3.26 -17.06 15.11
C LYS A 359 -3.39 -17.54 13.64
N GLU A 360 -3.48 -16.58 12.72
CA GLU A 360 -3.62 -16.82 11.29
C GLU A 360 -2.35 -16.42 10.51
N ASP A 361 -1.30 -16.00 11.20
CA ASP A 361 -0.08 -15.39 10.62
C ASP A 361 -0.35 -14.13 9.77
N ALA A 362 -1.48 -13.48 9.97
CA ALA A 362 -1.95 -12.34 9.18
C ALA A 362 -2.10 -11.05 10.00
N CYS A 363 -1.35 -10.95 11.11
CA CYS A 363 -1.50 -9.90 12.11
C CYS A 363 -0.82 -8.56 11.76
N ASN A 364 0.09 -8.56 10.79
CA ASN A 364 0.84 -7.37 10.39
C ASN A 364 0.05 -6.49 9.41
N HIS A 365 0.54 -5.28 9.19
CA HIS A 365 -0.01 -4.34 8.21
C HIS A 365 -0.24 -5.00 6.85
N CYS A 366 -1.38 -4.76 6.23
CA CYS A 366 -1.82 -5.42 5.00
C CYS A 366 -1.69 -6.96 5.06
N ASN A 367 -1.88 -7.54 6.25
CA ASN A 367 -1.85 -8.98 6.51
C ASN A 367 -0.56 -9.67 6.01
N CYS A 368 0.55 -8.92 5.98
CA CYS A 368 1.87 -9.44 5.66
C CYS A 368 2.19 -10.62 6.61
N GLY A 369 2.46 -11.78 6.02
CA GLY A 369 2.61 -13.06 6.69
C GLY A 369 1.61 -14.12 6.22
N ASN A 370 0.43 -13.76 5.70
CA ASN A 370 -0.51 -14.71 5.10
C ASN A 370 -1.39 -14.05 4.03
N VAL A 371 -0.75 -13.60 2.96
CA VAL A 371 -1.38 -12.89 1.84
C VAL A 371 -2.43 -13.75 1.15
N LYS A 372 -2.18 -15.07 1.01
CA LYS A 372 -3.14 -15.99 0.42
C LYS A 372 -4.49 -15.97 1.15
N LEU A 373 -4.48 -16.10 2.48
CA LEU A 373 -5.71 -16.06 3.29
C LEU A 373 -6.47 -14.74 3.10
N THR A 374 -5.75 -13.66 2.92
CA THR A 374 -6.35 -12.34 2.68
C THR A 374 -7.10 -12.31 1.36
N PHE A 375 -6.48 -12.75 0.27
CA PHE A 375 -7.13 -12.79 -1.04
C PHE A 375 -8.26 -13.83 -1.11
N ASP A 376 -8.11 -14.99 -0.44
CA ASP A 376 -9.21 -15.96 -0.28
C ASP A 376 -10.43 -15.31 0.40
N THR A 377 -10.18 -14.49 1.44
CA THR A 377 -11.24 -13.76 2.14
C THR A 377 -11.92 -12.74 1.21
N PHE A 378 -11.14 -12.01 0.40
CA PHE A 378 -11.70 -11.05 -0.55
C PHE A 378 -12.58 -11.73 -1.59
N MET A 379 -12.09 -12.79 -2.22
CA MET A 379 -12.85 -13.56 -3.23
C MET A 379 -14.16 -14.10 -2.68
N ASN A 380 -14.11 -14.72 -1.50
CA ASN A 380 -15.31 -15.27 -0.85
C ASN A 380 -16.33 -14.18 -0.50
N TRP A 381 -15.87 -13.04 0.00
CA TRP A 381 -16.75 -11.91 0.31
C TRP A 381 -17.37 -11.32 -0.96
N ILE A 382 -16.63 -11.15 -2.04
CA ILE A 382 -17.14 -10.63 -3.32
C ILE A 382 -18.26 -11.56 -3.84
N ILE A 383 -18.01 -12.88 -3.87
CA ILE A 383 -19.00 -13.87 -4.32
C ILE A 383 -20.27 -13.76 -3.47
N GLN A 384 -20.14 -13.71 -2.14
CA GLN A 384 -21.28 -13.58 -1.23
C GLN A 384 -22.10 -12.31 -1.50
N MET A 385 -21.44 -11.17 -1.76
CA MET A 385 -22.14 -9.91 -2.05
C MET A 385 -22.87 -9.94 -3.39
N LYS A 386 -22.34 -10.63 -4.40
CA LYS A 386 -22.97 -10.78 -5.70
C LYS A 386 -24.16 -11.74 -5.65
N GLU A 387 -24.09 -12.82 -4.90
CA GLU A 387 -25.18 -13.79 -4.73
C GLU A 387 -26.31 -13.24 -3.84
N GLY A 388 -25.98 -12.52 -2.77
CA GLY A 388 -26.96 -11.91 -1.86
C GLY A 388 -27.69 -10.69 -2.43
N GLY A 389 -27.27 -10.18 -3.56
CA GLY A 389 -27.88 -9.04 -4.27
C GLY A 389 -28.88 -9.43 -5.37
N ARG A 390 -29.18 -10.73 -5.52
CA ARG A 390 -30.17 -11.26 -6.48
C ARG A 390 -31.56 -11.37 -5.89
#